data_6ae859721788e22f7f6e6aa1fc67a032
#
_entry.id   6ae859721788e22f7f6e6aa1fc67a032
#
_cell.length_a   1.000
_cell.length_b   1.000
_cell.length_c   1.000
_cell.angle_alpha   90.00
_cell.angle_beta   90.00
_cell.angle_gamma   90.00
#
_symmetry.space_group_name_H-M   'P 1'
#
loop_
_entity.id
_entity.type
_entity.pdbx_description
1 polymer ?
#
loop_
_entity_poly.entity_id
_entity_poly.type
_entity_poly.pdbx_seq_one_letter_code
_entity_poly.pdbx_strand_id
1 'polypeptide(L)'
;MELKPGYKQTEVGVIPGDWSTPELGQILKSMQLGGNYKNSEIPTRWPLIKMGNLGRGTIKLDRLDFVDSKQSPAVRDRLCDGDVLFNTRNTLELVGKVAIWKEELPEAYFNSNIMRMDFDEQRVSSSAFMNFILNTAKSITSLRGIATGTTSVAAIYGRDLAKIVIPLPTKAEQVEIAEALSDAHALIESL
;
A
#
# COMPACT_ATOMS: atom_id res chain seq x y z
N MET A 1 -0.98 33.71 6.06
CA MET A 1 -2.34 33.16 5.85
C MET A 1 -2.81 32.67 7.22
N GLU A 2 -3.85 33.25 7.78
CA GLU A 2 -4.37 32.77 9.07
C GLU A 2 -5.00 31.40 8.88
N LEU A 3 -4.67 30.48 9.79
CA LEU A 3 -5.27 29.15 9.79
C LEU A 3 -6.74 29.25 10.26
N LYS A 4 -7.60 28.45 9.63
CA LYS A 4 -8.99 28.32 10.12
C LYS A 4 -8.98 27.79 11.55
N PRO A 5 -9.88 28.28 12.44
CA PRO A 5 -10.05 27.67 13.76
C PRO A 5 -10.27 26.16 13.69
N GLY A 6 -9.64 25.42 14.59
CA GLY A 6 -9.70 23.94 14.59
C GLY A 6 -8.71 23.22 13.67
N TYR A 7 -7.85 23.96 12.96
CA TYR A 7 -6.79 23.37 12.12
C TYR A 7 -5.41 23.73 12.64
N LYS A 8 -4.41 22.90 12.32
CA LYS A 8 -3.00 23.13 12.64
C LYS A 8 -2.10 22.93 11.41
N GLN A 9 -1.03 23.70 11.34
CA GLN A 9 0.04 23.53 10.35
C GLN A 9 1.00 22.45 10.81
N THR A 10 1.31 21.51 9.91
CA THR A 10 2.27 20.42 10.13
C THR A 10 3.14 20.23 8.90
N GLU A 11 4.14 19.35 8.97
CA GLU A 11 4.96 18.96 7.82
C GLU A 11 4.15 18.26 6.71
N VAL A 12 3.05 17.58 7.08
CA VAL A 12 2.11 17.00 6.12
C VAL A 12 1.05 17.98 5.63
N GLY A 13 1.16 19.27 5.96
CA GLY A 13 0.25 20.35 5.55
C GLY A 13 -0.67 20.80 6.68
N VAL A 14 -1.73 21.50 6.30
CA VAL A 14 -2.79 21.94 7.21
C VAL A 14 -3.76 20.76 7.39
N ILE A 15 -3.93 20.35 8.64
CA ILE A 15 -4.81 19.23 9.02
C ILE A 15 -5.72 19.65 10.20
N PRO A 16 -6.82 18.94 10.46
CA PRO A 16 -7.61 19.13 11.69
C PRO A 16 -6.74 19.05 12.95
N GLY A 17 -7.09 19.84 13.95
CA GLY A 17 -6.28 19.99 15.17
C GLY A 17 -6.15 18.71 16.00
N ASP A 18 -7.14 17.84 15.95
CA ASP A 18 -7.23 16.55 16.62
C ASP A 18 -6.51 15.39 15.88
N TRP A 19 -6.20 15.56 14.59
CA TRP A 19 -5.41 14.56 13.85
C TRP A 19 -3.96 14.50 14.33
N SER A 20 -3.39 13.32 14.37
CA SER A 20 -1.96 13.12 14.67
C SER A 20 -1.13 13.00 13.39
N THR A 21 0.20 13.12 13.53
CA THR A 21 1.15 12.98 12.42
C THR A 21 2.27 12.00 12.80
N PRO A 22 1.95 10.70 12.98
CA PRO A 22 2.98 9.72 13.30
C PRO A 22 3.89 9.43 12.10
N GLU A 23 5.09 8.97 12.37
CA GLU A 23 5.86 8.21 11.40
C GLU A 23 5.14 6.89 11.10
N LEU A 24 5.20 6.42 9.87
CA LEU A 24 4.55 5.19 9.44
C LEU A 24 4.98 3.98 10.30
N GLY A 25 6.26 3.91 10.65
CA GLY A 25 6.80 2.86 11.53
C GLY A 25 6.16 2.80 12.92
N GLN A 26 5.61 3.91 13.42
CA GLN A 26 4.94 3.96 14.74
C GLN A 26 3.53 3.37 14.74
N ILE A 27 2.97 3.13 13.56
CA ILE A 27 1.63 2.55 13.38
C ILE A 27 1.65 1.22 12.65
N LEU A 28 2.84 0.74 12.28
CA LEU A 28 3.05 -0.59 11.71
C LEU A 28 3.32 -1.61 12.82
N LYS A 29 2.67 -2.75 12.74
CA LYS A 29 2.97 -3.94 13.52
C LYS A 29 4.09 -4.74 12.87
N SER A 30 4.04 -4.87 11.54
CA SER A 30 5.08 -5.55 10.77
C SER A 30 5.14 -5.10 9.32
N MET A 31 6.29 -5.35 8.68
CA MET A 31 6.51 -5.24 7.24
C MET A 31 7.13 -6.55 6.76
N GLN A 32 6.51 -7.21 5.79
CA GLN A 32 6.95 -8.51 5.29
C GLN A 32 7.11 -8.47 3.76
N LEU A 33 8.29 -8.80 3.26
CA LEU A 33 8.49 -9.08 1.84
C LEU A 33 7.93 -10.46 1.49
N GLY A 34 7.35 -10.58 0.31
CA GLY A 34 6.89 -11.85 -0.22
C GLY A 34 8.03 -12.79 -0.62
N GLY A 35 7.67 -13.93 -1.15
CA GLY A 35 8.62 -14.98 -1.50
C GLY A 35 9.34 -14.77 -2.82
N ASN A 36 10.53 -15.38 -2.94
CA ASN A 36 11.29 -15.43 -4.18
C ASN A 36 11.00 -16.75 -4.91
N TYR A 37 9.96 -16.76 -5.75
CA TYR A 37 9.50 -17.94 -6.45
C TYR A 37 9.90 -17.92 -7.93
N LYS A 38 10.28 -19.08 -8.49
CA LYS A 38 10.27 -19.26 -9.93
C LYS A 38 8.85 -19.16 -10.43
N ASN A 39 8.63 -18.41 -11.48
CA ASN A 39 7.30 -18.12 -11.98
C ASN A 39 7.29 -17.95 -13.50
N SER A 40 6.13 -18.13 -14.08
CA SER A 40 5.84 -17.93 -15.50
C SER A 40 4.37 -17.62 -15.72
N GLU A 41 4.00 -17.27 -16.94
CA GLU A 41 2.60 -17.06 -17.33
C GLU A 41 1.81 -18.38 -17.48
N ILE A 42 2.47 -19.55 -17.34
CA ILE A 42 1.79 -20.86 -17.41
C ILE A 42 0.96 -21.05 -16.15
N PRO A 43 -0.36 -21.20 -16.28
CA PRO A 43 -1.26 -21.32 -15.14
C PRO A 43 -0.93 -22.53 -14.24
N THR A 44 -0.82 -22.26 -12.96
CA THR A 44 -0.82 -23.28 -11.90
C THR A 44 -1.88 -22.90 -10.87
N ARG A 45 -2.01 -23.69 -9.80
CA ARG A 45 -2.92 -23.37 -8.70
C ARG A 45 -2.48 -22.18 -7.83
N TRP A 46 -1.28 -21.60 -8.08
CA TRP A 46 -0.70 -20.55 -7.25
C TRP A 46 -0.45 -19.25 -8.02
N PRO A 47 -1.49 -18.41 -8.20
CA PRO A 47 -1.32 -17.07 -8.76
C PRO A 47 -0.32 -16.25 -7.94
N LEU A 48 0.53 -15.47 -8.64
CA LEU A 48 1.60 -14.69 -8.01
C LEU A 48 1.46 -13.21 -8.38
N ILE A 49 1.13 -12.41 -7.40
CA ILE A 49 1.08 -10.95 -7.52
C ILE A 49 2.50 -10.40 -7.52
N LYS A 50 2.81 -9.63 -8.55
CA LYS A 50 4.12 -9.00 -8.80
C LYS A 50 3.97 -7.49 -8.87
N MET A 51 5.09 -6.76 -8.90
CA MET A 51 5.10 -5.30 -8.97
C MET A 51 4.29 -4.71 -10.14
N GLY A 52 4.14 -5.46 -11.25
CA GLY A 52 3.33 -5.06 -12.40
C GLY A 52 1.82 -5.07 -12.10
N ASN A 53 1.40 -5.90 -11.15
CA ASN A 53 0.02 -6.02 -10.75
C ASN A 53 -0.44 -4.91 -9.80
N LEU A 54 0.49 -4.17 -9.16
CA LEU A 54 0.11 -3.07 -8.29
C LEU A 54 -0.19 -1.81 -9.12
N GLY A 55 -1.45 -1.38 -9.06
CA GLY A 55 -1.89 -0.04 -9.42
C GLY A 55 -1.62 0.95 -8.29
N ARG A 56 -2.25 2.13 -8.35
CA ARG A 56 -2.37 3.04 -7.23
C ARG A 56 -3.77 2.89 -6.63
N GLY A 57 -3.83 2.21 -5.50
CA GLY A 57 -5.06 1.90 -4.79
C GLY A 57 -5.67 0.54 -5.14
N THR A 58 -5.37 -0.05 -6.28
CA THR A 58 -6.03 -1.27 -6.79
C THR A 58 -5.04 -2.29 -7.32
N ILE A 59 -5.45 -3.55 -7.38
CA ILE A 59 -4.72 -4.65 -8.02
C ILE A 59 -5.20 -4.81 -9.46
N LYS A 60 -4.27 -5.11 -10.38
CA LYS A 60 -4.52 -5.37 -11.80
C LYS A 60 -4.17 -6.80 -12.14
N LEU A 61 -5.10 -7.52 -12.74
CA LEU A 61 -4.93 -8.94 -13.09
C LEU A 61 -4.76 -9.17 -14.60
N ASP A 62 -4.58 -8.11 -15.40
CA ASP A 62 -4.44 -8.17 -16.88
C ASP A 62 -3.30 -9.12 -17.32
N ARG A 63 -2.24 -9.17 -16.52
CA ARG A 63 -1.14 -10.12 -16.67
C ARG A 63 -0.88 -10.77 -15.33
N LEU A 64 -1.01 -12.07 -15.29
CA LEU A 64 -0.84 -12.84 -14.06
C LEU A 64 0.24 -13.91 -14.29
N ASP A 65 1.23 -13.90 -13.40
CA ASP A 65 2.19 -14.99 -13.30
C ASP A 65 1.73 -16.01 -12.25
N PHE A 66 2.31 -17.19 -12.33
CA PHE A 66 2.03 -18.29 -11.42
C PHE A 66 3.34 -18.87 -10.91
N VAL A 67 3.36 -19.29 -9.65
CA VAL A 67 4.51 -20.01 -9.08
C VAL A 67 4.68 -21.34 -9.80
N ASP A 68 5.93 -21.70 -10.13
CA ASP A 68 6.26 -22.98 -10.77
C ASP A 68 5.67 -24.15 -9.98
N SER A 69 5.04 -25.10 -10.69
CA SER A 69 4.37 -26.26 -10.11
C SER A 69 5.26 -27.16 -9.25
N LYS A 70 6.59 -27.06 -9.43
CA LYS A 70 7.59 -27.78 -8.63
C LYS A 70 7.90 -27.11 -7.29
N GLN A 71 7.32 -25.93 -7.02
CA GLN A 71 7.48 -25.18 -5.78
C GLN A 71 6.15 -25.15 -5.04
N SER A 72 6.20 -24.98 -3.72
CA SER A 72 5.03 -24.69 -2.88
C SER A 72 5.28 -23.33 -2.21
N PRO A 73 4.47 -22.32 -2.48
CA PRO A 73 4.63 -21.04 -1.81
C PRO A 73 4.35 -21.15 -0.32
N ALA A 74 5.06 -20.36 0.48
CA ALA A 74 4.90 -20.34 1.91
C ALA A 74 3.52 -19.74 2.29
N VAL A 75 2.87 -20.32 3.29
CA VAL A 75 1.56 -19.85 3.77
C VAL A 75 1.58 -18.37 4.17
N ARG A 76 2.70 -17.90 4.73
CA ARG A 76 2.87 -16.51 5.13
C ARG A 76 2.83 -15.52 3.94
N ASP A 77 3.08 -15.98 2.73
CA ASP A 77 3.08 -15.18 1.50
C ASP A 77 1.73 -15.25 0.78
N ARG A 78 0.74 -15.94 1.36
CA ARG A 78 -0.64 -15.92 0.89
C ARG A 78 -1.26 -14.58 1.22
N LEU A 79 -2.04 -14.04 0.29
CA LEU A 79 -2.81 -12.81 0.43
C LEU A 79 -4.15 -13.09 1.12
N CYS A 80 -4.53 -12.16 1.99
CA CYS A 80 -5.82 -12.14 2.67
C CYS A 80 -6.52 -10.82 2.40
N ASP A 81 -7.85 -10.81 2.49
CA ASP A 81 -8.63 -9.58 2.33
C ASP A 81 -8.12 -8.47 3.25
N GLY A 82 -8.02 -7.25 2.70
CA GLY A 82 -7.52 -6.09 3.42
C GLY A 82 -5.99 -5.96 3.48
N ASP A 83 -5.21 -6.91 2.93
CA ASP A 83 -3.75 -6.79 2.88
C ASP A 83 -3.33 -5.55 2.09
N VAL A 84 -2.56 -4.65 2.71
CA VAL A 84 -2.01 -3.46 2.07
C VAL A 84 -0.62 -3.77 1.54
N LEU A 85 -0.47 -3.70 0.22
CA LEU A 85 0.73 -4.07 -0.51
C LEU A 85 1.48 -2.84 -1.01
N PHE A 86 2.79 -2.85 -0.84
CA PHE A 86 3.71 -1.78 -1.22
C PHE A 86 4.75 -2.27 -2.22
N ASN A 87 4.90 -1.57 -3.34
CA ASN A 87 5.91 -1.88 -4.35
C ASN A 87 7.28 -1.31 -3.94
N THR A 88 8.20 -2.17 -3.55
CA THR A 88 9.52 -1.78 -3.04
C THR A 88 10.54 -1.50 -4.14
N ARG A 89 10.34 -1.97 -5.38
CA ARG A 89 11.27 -1.82 -6.52
C ARG A 89 10.54 -1.62 -7.82
N ASN A 90 10.95 -0.59 -8.57
CA ASN A 90 10.47 -0.32 -9.93
C ASN A 90 11.33 0.76 -10.58
N THR A 91 10.88 1.38 -11.68
CA THR A 91 11.39 2.68 -12.10
C THR A 91 11.08 3.74 -11.03
N LEU A 92 11.82 4.85 -11.03
CA LEU A 92 11.60 5.94 -10.07
C LEU A 92 10.16 6.48 -10.13
N GLU A 93 9.52 6.45 -11.27
CA GLU A 93 8.13 6.88 -11.44
C GLU A 93 7.12 5.92 -10.79
N LEU A 94 7.41 4.61 -10.86
CA LEU A 94 6.47 3.56 -10.50
C LEU A 94 6.75 2.94 -9.12
N VAL A 95 7.92 3.18 -8.52
CA VAL A 95 8.23 2.70 -7.17
C VAL A 95 7.31 3.34 -6.13
N GLY A 96 7.02 2.63 -5.06
CA GLY A 96 6.14 3.12 -4.00
C GLY A 96 4.65 3.14 -4.37
N LYS A 97 4.21 2.34 -5.33
CA LYS A 97 2.78 2.08 -5.51
C LYS A 97 2.25 1.33 -4.30
N VAL A 98 1.06 1.71 -3.86
CA VAL A 98 0.32 1.05 -2.79
C VAL A 98 -1.00 0.55 -3.35
N ALA A 99 -1.39 -0.66 -2.99
CA ALA A 99 -2.67 -1.23 -3.35
C ALA A 99 -3.21 -2.08 -2.20
N ILE A 100 -4.51 -2.21 -2.11
CA ILE A 100 -5.18 -3.09 -1.17
C ILE A 100 -5.68 -4.33 -1.92
N TRP A 101 -5.46 -5.50 -1.32
CA TRP A 101 -6.02 -6.76 -1.81
C TRP A 101 -7.45 -6.92 -1.32
N LYS A 102 -8.38 -7.22 -2.22
CA LYS A 102 -9.81 -7.37 -1.96
C LYS A 102 -10.33 -8.74 -2.43
N GLU A 103 -9.52 -9.77 -2.21
CA GLU A 103 -9.84 -11.15 -2.64
C GLU A 103 -10.19 -11.25 -4.13
N GLU A 104 -9.49 -10.49 -5.01
CA GLU A 104 -9.67 -10.52 -6.45
C GLU A 104 -9.52 -11.94 -7.04
N LEU A 105 -8.84 -12.83 -6.30
CA LEU A 105 -8.72 -14.27 -6.58
C LEU A 105 -8.95 -15.07 -5.29
N PRO A 106 -9.49 -16.30 -5.37
CA PRO A 106 -9.72 -17.15 -4.19
C PRO A 106 -8.46 -17.51 -3.42
N GLU A 107 -7.33 -17.52 -4.10
CA GLU A 107 -6.00 -17.76 -3.54
C GLU A 107 -4.97 -17.02 -4.39
N ALA A 108 -4.08 -16.28 -3.76
CA ALA A 108 -2.95 -15.64 -4.41
C ALA A 108 -1.78 -15.45 -3.43
N TYR A 109 -0.60 -15.28 -3.99
CA TYR A 109 0.65 -15.07 -3.27
C TYR A 109 1.35 -13.83 -3.80
N PHE A 110 2.30 -13.27 -3.07
CA PHE A 110 3.05 -12.10 -3.53
C PHE A 110 4.56 -12.33 -3.49
N ASN A 111 5.26 -11.64 -4.40
CA ASN A 111 6.69 -11.85 -4.58
C ASN A 111 7.56 -10.89 -3.74
N SER A 112 8.87 -11.15 -3.73
CA SER A 112 9.87 -10.43 -2.93
C SER A 112 10.08 -8.94 -3.30
N ASN A 113 9.49 -8.45 -4.39
CA ASN A 113 9.49 -7.02 -4.73
C ASN A 113 8.27 -6.26 -4.18
N ILE A 114 7.40 -6.98 -3.50
CA ILE A 114 6.23 -6.43 -2.81
C ILE A 114 6.42 -6.65 -1.31
N MET A 115 6.06 -5.64 -0.55
CA MET A 115 6.03 -5.65 0.90
C MET A 115 4.56 -5.56 1.35
N ARG A 116 4.11 -6.48 2.18
CA ARG A 116 2.86 -6.36 2.91
C ARG A 116 3.10 -5.53 4.16
N MET A 117 2.24 -4.56 4.38
CA MET A 117 2.22 -3.70 5.56
C MET A 117 1.09 -4.14 6.49
N ASP A 118 1.44 -4.57 7.68
CA ASP A 118 0.50 -4.97 8.74
C ASP A 118 0.45 -3.85 9.78
N PHE A 119 -0.73 -3.30 10.03
CA PHE A 119 -0.91 -2.11 10.87
C PHE A 119 -1.32 -2.50 12.29
N ASP A 120 -0.94 -1.64 13.25
CA ASP A 120 -1.38 -1.76 14.63
C ASP A 120 -2.87 -1.38 14.75
N GLU A 121 -3.70 -2.34 15.05
CA GLU A 121 -5.17 -2.19 15.19
C GLU A 121 -5.57 -1.22 16.32
N GLN A 122 -4.67 -0.91 17.25
CA GLN A 122 -4.92 0.10 18.27
C GLN A 122 -4.93 1.51 17.67
N ARG A 123 -4.23 1.72 16.55
CA ARG A 123 -4.04 3.02 15.89
C ARG A 123 -4.75 3.11 14.54
N VAL A 124 -4.79 2.02 13.81
CA VAL A 124 -5.36 1.96 12.44
C VAL A 124 -6.57 1.04 12.47
N SER A 125 -7.74 1.59 12.15
CA SER A 125 -9.00 0.85 12.07
C SER A 125 -9.44 0.51 10.65
N SER A 126 -8.74 1.05 9.63
CA SER A 126 -9.11 0.84 8.23
C SER A 126 -7.89 0.71 7.33
N SER A 127 -7.68 -0.48 6.77
CA SER A 127 -6.70 -0.73 5.70
C SER A 127 -7.03 0.07 4.45
N ALA A 128 -8.32 0.27 4.15
CA ALA A 128 -8.77 1.09 3.02
C ALA A 128 -8.36 2.56 3.21
N PHE A 129 -8.49 3.12 4.42
CA PHE A 129 -7.97 4.46 4.72
C PHE A 129 -6.46 4.54 4.46
N MET A 130 -5.68 3.54 4.92
CA MET A 130 -4.24 3.50 4.70
C MET A 130 -3.89 3.43 3.20
N ASN A 131 -4.66 2.66 2.43
CA ASN A 131 -4.52 2.63 0.99
C ASN A 131 -4.79 4.00 0.36
N PHE A 132 -5.84 4.72 0.77
CA PHE A 132 -6.14 6.06 0.24
C PHE A 132 -5.07 7.08 0.62
N ILE A 133 -4.69 7.17 1.90
CA ILE A 133 -3.75 8.20 2.37
C ILE A 133 -2.36 8.04 1.75
N LEU A 134 -1.89 6.79 1.57
CA LEU A 134 -0.60 6.50 0.94
C LEU A 134 -0.59 6.72 -0.58
N ASN A 135 -1.75 6.84 -1.22
CA ASN A 135 -1.92 7.19 -2.63
C ASN A 135 -2.24 8.68 -2.87
N THR A 136 -2.26 9.52 -1.84
CA THR A 136 -2.37 10.98 -2.05
C THR A 136 -1.15 11.53 -2.78
N ALA A 137 -1.32 12.63 -3.51
CA ALA A 137 -0.22 13.28 -4.24
C ALA A 137 0.97 13.62 -3.31
N LYS A 138 0.69 14.02 -2.08
CA LYS A 138 1.72 14.34 -1.08
C LYS A 138 2.48 13.08 -0.64
N SER A 139 1.78 12.00 -0.30
CA SER A 139 2.41 10.73 0.08
C SER A 139 3.26 10.17 -1.07
N ILE A 140 2.76 10.23 -2.30
CA ILE A 140 3.50 9.81 -3.49
C ILE A 140 4.80 10.63 -3.65
N THR A 141 4.74 11.94 -3.45
CA THR A 141 5.92 12.81 -3.51
C THR A 141 6.93 12.46 -2.43
N SER A 142 6.48 12.25 -1.18
CA SER A 142 7.33 11.84 -0.07
C SER A 142 7.98 10.47 -0.32
N LEU A 143 7.22 9.49 -0.81
CA LEU A 143 7.72 8.16 -1.15
C LEU A 143 8.77 8.21 -2.27
N ARG A 144 8.56 9.03 -3.30
CA ARG A 144 9.57 9.25 -4.35
C ARG A 144 10.83 9.92 -3.81
N GLY A 145 10.69 10.82 -2.85
CA GLY A 145 11.81 11.53 -2.23
C GLY A 145 12.78 10.63 -1.45
N ILE A 146 12.29 9.49 -0.94
CA ILE A 146 13.13 8.50 -0.21
C ILE A 146 13.60 7.36 -1.10
N ALA A 147 13.16 7.31 -2.36
CA ALA A 147 13.60 6.27 -3.29
C ALA A 147 15.09 6.45 -3.64
N THR A 148 15.83 5.37 -3.63
CA THR A 148 17.26 5.31 -3.97
C THR A 148 17.47 4.53 -5.25
N GLY A 149 18.48 4.91 -6.03
CA GLY A 149 18.81 4.23 -7.29
C GLY A 149 18.80 5.18 -8.50
N THR A 150 18.53 4.63 -9.68
CA THR A 150 18.46 5.37 -10.93
C THR A 150 17.01 5.54 -11.39
N THR A 151 16.80 6.30 -12.47
CA THR A 151 15.46 6.46 -13.07
C THR A 151 14.85 5.13 -13.52
N SER A 152 15.67 4.21 -14.01
CA SER A 152 15.24 2.90 -14.51
C SER A 152 15.14 1.81 -13.42
N VAL A 153 15.90 1.94 -12.33
CA VAL A 153 15.88 1.00 -11.20
C VAL A 153 15.98 1.78 -9.90
N ALA A 154 14.86 1.92 -9.22
CA ALA A 154 14.75 2.57 -7.93
C ALA A 154 14.20 1.59 -6.88
N ALA A 155 14.58 1.80 -5.62
CA ALA A 155 14.11 1.02 -4.49
C ALA A 155 13.76 1.91 -3.30
N ILE A 156 12.75 1.50 -2.54
CA ILE A 156 12.42 2.07 -1.24
C ILE A 156 12.61 0.96 -0.20
N TYR A 157 13.47 1.23 0.77
CA TYR A 157 13.74 0.28 1.85
C TYR A 157 12.80 0.49 3.04
N GLY A 158 12.44 -0.58 3.73
CA GLY A 158 11.52 -0.53 4.87
C GLY A 158 11.94 0.46 5.98
N ARG A 159 13.25 0.59 6.25
CA ARG A 159 13.78 1.55 7.23
C ARG A 159 13.49 3.01 6.87
N ASP A 160 13.48 3.33 5.57
CA ASP A 160 13.25 4.69 5.09
C ASP A 160 11.74 4.93 4.92
N LEU A 161 10.99 3.91 4.49
CA LEU A 161 9.54 3.90 4.47
C LEU A 161 8.94 4.15 5.87
N ALA A 162 9.52 3.52 6.91
CA ALA A 162 9.08 3.68 8.29
C ALA A 162 9.13 5.12 8.83
N LYS A 163 9.95 5.99 8.23
CA LYS A 163 10.12 7.41 8.62
C LYS A 163 9.16 8.37 7.91
N ILE A 164 8.37 7.88 6.95
CA ILE A 164 7.37 8.72 6.27
C ILE A 164 6.32 9.13 7.28
N VAL A 165 6.08 10.43 7.38
CA VAL A 165 5.05 11.01 8.24
C VAL A 165 3.73 11.07 7.48
N ILE A 166 2.67 10.64 8.10
CA ILE A 166 1.32 10.64 7.52
C ILE A 166 0.31 11.32 8.45
N PRO A 167 -0.70 12.01 7.91
CA PRO A 167 -1.81 12.49 8.73
C PRO A 167 -2.69 11.30 9.13
N LEU A 168 -2.96 11.16 10.42
CA LEU A 168 -3.75 10.07 10.98
C LEU A 168 -4.92 10.64 11.79
N PRO A 169 -6.17 10.49 11.29
CA PRO A 169 -7.40 10.82 11.98
C PRO A 169 -7.66 9.93 13.20
N THR A 170 -8.72 10.22 13.91
CA THR A 170 -9.28 9.28 14.89
C THR A 170 -9.75 7.99 14.20
N LYS A 171 -9.81 6.90 14.94
CA LYS A 171 -10.21 5.60 14.38
C LYS A 171 -11.61 5.61 13.74
N ALA A 172 -12.54 6.38 14.30
CA ALA A 172 -13.87 6.55 13.73
C ALA A 172 -13.81 7.27 12.38
N GLU A 173 -13.11 8.39 12.30
CA GLU A 173 -12.94 9.13 11.05
C GLU A 173 -12.22 8.35 9.96
N GLN A 174 -11.24 7.48 10.33
CA GLN A 174 -10.57 6.61 9.36
C GLN A 174 -11.58 5.71 8.62
N VAL A 175 -12.56 5.17 9.33
CA VAL A 175 -13.62 4.32 8.75
C VAL A 175 -14.54 5.17 7.88
N GLU A 176 -15.06 6.29 8.39
CA GLU A 176 -15.97 7.19 7.67
C GLU A 176 -15.34 7.73 6.37
N ILE A 177 -14.07 8.16 6.44
CA ILE A 177 -13.33 8.64 5.27
C ILE A 177 -13.13 7.50 4.25
N ALA A 178 -12.79 6.30 4.71
CA ALA A 178 -12.58 5.15 3.84
C ALA A 178 -13.86 4.74 3.13
N GLU A 179 -14.98 4.71 3.82
CA GLU A 179 -16.31 4.41 3.25
C GLU A 179 -16.69 5.45 2.20
N ALA A 180 -16.64 6.74 2.54
CA ALA A 180 -16.99 7.82 1.63
C ALA A 180 -16.13 7.81 0.33
N LEU A 181 -14.82 7.55 0.46
CA LEU A 181 -13.92 7.47 -0.69
C LEU A 181 -14.13 6.19 -1.51
N SER A 182 -14.47 5.08 -0.87
CA SER A 182 -14.79 3.82 -1.56
C SER A 182 -16.08 3.95 -2.38
N ASP A 183 -17.11 4.57 -1.82
CA ASP A 183 -18.38 4.81 -2.51
C ASP A 183 -18.19 5.76 -3.71
N ALA A 184 -17.41 6.83 -3.52
CA ALA A 184 -17.08 7.74 -4.61
C ALA A 184 -16.30 7.03 -5.74
N HIS A 185 -15.37 6.15 -5.38
CA HIS A 185 -14.59 5.37 -6.36
C HIS A 185 -15.47 4.40 -7.13
N ALA A 186 -16.34 3.66 -6.44
CA ALA A 186 -17.29 2.73 -7.08
C ALA A 186 -18.25 3.45 -8.03
N LEU A 187 -18.69 4.66 -7.66
CA LEU A 187 -19.55 5.46 -8.54
C LEU A 187 -18.80 5.87 -9.83
N ILE A 188 -17.55 6.29 -9.72
CA ILE A 188 -16.72 6.68 -10.88
C ILE A 188 -16.46 5.47 -11.80
N GLU A 189 -16.20 4.28 -11.25
CA GLU A 189 -15.98 3.07 -12.04
C GLU A 189 -17.26 2.57 -12.75
N SER A 190 -18.43 2.97 -12.30
CA SER A 190 -19.72 2.59 -12.91
C SER A 190 -20.14 3.49 -14.08
N LEU A 191 -19.42 4.59 -14.34
CA LEU A 191 -19.69 5.55 -15.42
C LEU A 191 -18.95 5.18 -16.72
#